data_ff7d4ad901d88c47377b1c6f1325703c
#
_entry.id   ff7d4ad901d88c47377b1c6f1325703c
#
_cell.length_a   1.000
_cell.length_b   1.000
_cell.length_c   1.000
_cell.angle_alpha   90.00
_cell.angle_beta   90.00
_cell.angle_gamma   90.00
#
_symmetry.space_group_name_H-M   'P 1'
#
loop_
_entity.id
_entity.type
_entity.pdbx_description
1 polymer ?
#
loop_
_entity_poly.entity_id
_entity_poly.type
_entity_poly.pdbx_seq_one_letter_code
_entity_poly.pdbx_strand_id
1 'polypeptide(L)'
;MYFITSISEKHGNRCVGYVSKLDEAIDIVENNYADLNEAGYYPYVVIENVEEGIYQYDQNPIWFKFNEDTELYEKSERPSFIPNNHVGFGIG
;
A
#
# COMPACT_ATOMS: atom_id res chain seq x y z
N MET A 1 0.74 13.30 -4.38
CA MET A 1 1.35 12.55 -3.28
C MET A 1 1.05 11.07 -3.40
N TYR A 2 2.04 10.25 -3.09
CA TYR A 2 1.89 8.80 -3.13
C TYR A 2 1.82 8.27 -1.71
N PHE A 3 0.65 7.80 -1.31
CA PHE A 3 0.40 7.28 0.02
C PHE A 3 0.71 5.79 0.06
N ILE A 4 1.37 5.36 1.13
CA ILE A 4 1.78 3.97 1.35
C ILE A 4 0.96 3.44 2.51
N THR A 5 0.16 2.41 2.26
CA THR A 5 -0.74 1.84 3.26
C THR A 5 -0.56 0.34 3.36
N SER A 6 -0.33 -0.13 4.57
CA SER A 6 -0.30 -1.56 4.89
C SER A 6 -1.72 -2.08 5.06
N ILE A 7 -2.02 -3.23 4.47
CA ILE A 7 -3.37 -3.78 4.38
C ILE A 7 -3.41 -5.19 4.95
N SER A 8 -4.44 -5.46 5.74
CA SER A 8 -4.72 -6.80 6.27
C SER A 8 -6.22 -7.05 6.23
N GLU A 9 -6.62 -8.26 5.88
CA GLU A 9 -8.02 -8.67 5.97
C GLU A 9 -8.51 -8.69 7.42
N LYS A 10 -7.63 -9.09 8.35
CA LYS A 10 -7.99 -9.25 9.76
C LYS A 10 -7.80 -7.98 10.59
N HIS A 11 -6.76 -7.21 10.27
CA HIS A 11 -6.33 -6.08 11.11
C HIS A 11 -6.62 -4.72 10.49
N GLY A 12 -7.27 -4.70 9.32
CA GLY A 12 -7.62 -3.46 8.64
C GLY A 12 -6.44 -2.88 7.85
N ASN A 13 -6.35 -1.57 7.86
CA ASN A 13 -5.29 -0.88 7.13
C ASN A 13 -4.63 0.18 8.00
N ARG A 14 -3.35 0.45 7.67
CA ARG A 14 -2.57 1.46 8.38
C ARG A 14 -1.78 2.26 7.36
N CYS A 15 -2.07 3.56 7.24
CA CYS A 15 -1.27 4.43 6.40
C CYS A 15 0.07 4.68 7.09
N VAL A 16 1.15 4.28 6.43
CA VAL A 16 2.50 4.41 6.98
C VAL A 16 3.07 5.80 6.71
N GLY A 17 2.72 6.38 5.58
CA GLY A 17 3.21 7.70 5.22
C GLY A 17 2.97 8.02 3.76
N TYR A 18 3.62 9.08 3.30
CA TYR A 18 3.48 9.52 1.92
C TYR A 18 4.76 10.19 1.44
N VAL A 19 4.97 10.11 0.13
CA VAL A 19 6.11 10.75 -0.53
C VAL A 19 5.64 11.42 -1.82
N SER A 20 6.44 12.32 -2.35
CA SER A 20 6.06 13.07 -3.55
C SER A 20 6.37 12.36 -4.86
N LYS A 21 7.21 11.32 -4.85
CA LYS A 21 7.66 10.62 -6.05
C LYS A 21 7.30 9.14 -6.00
N LEU A 22 6.81 8.62 -7.11
CA LEU A 22 6.41 7.22 -7.20
C LEU A 22 7.59 6.26 -7.02
N ASP A 23 8.73 6.54 -7.63
CA ASP A 23 9.91 5.68 -7.52
C ASP A 23 10.41 5.59 -6.08
N GLU A 24 10.29 6.68 -5.31
CA GLU A 24 10.63 6.70 -3.89
C GLU A 24 9.66 5.82 -3.09
N ALA A 25 8.37 5.89 -3.39
CA ALA A 25 7.38 5.05 -2.74
C ALA A 25 7.63 3.56 -3.01
N ILE A 26 7.92 3.21 -4.27
CA ILE A 26 8.22 1.84 -4.66
C ILE A 26 9.47 1.32 -3.92
N ASP A 27 10.51 2.14 -3.83
CA ASP A 27 11.74 1.77 -3.14
C ASP A 27 11.49 1.46 -1.66
N ILE A 28 10.69 2.29 -1.00
CA ILE A 28 10.33 2.07 0.41
C ILE A 28 9.60 0.74 0.59
N VAL A 29 8.65 0.43 -0.30
CA VAL A 29 7.86 -0.79 -0.18
C VAL A 29 8.70 -2.02 -0.52
N GLU A 30 9.44 -2.00 -1.62
CA GLU A 30 10.22 -3.15 -2.07
C GLU A 30 11.31 -3.54 -1.08
N ASN A 31 11.85 -2.59 -0.33
CA ASN A 31 12.88 -2.85 0.67
C ASN A 31 12.35 -2.90 2.10
N ASN A 32 11.05 -2.78 2.28
CA ASN A 32 10.40 -2.84 3.60
C ASN A 32 11.05 -1.90 4.63
N TYR A 33 11.40 -0.70 4.21
CA TYR A 33 12.14 0.24 5.06
C TYR A 33 11.38 0.69 6.30
N ALA A 34 10.07 0.72 6.25
CA ALA A 34 9.26 1.22 7.36
C ALA A 34 8.57 0.10 8.15
N ASP A 35 9.10 -1.11 8.08
CA ASP A 35 8.49 -2.30 8.70
C ASP A 35 7.00 -2.39 8.38
N LEU A 36 6.70 -2.36 7.08
CA LEU A 36 5.32 -2.35 6.60
C LEU A 36 4.56 -3.62 6.98
N ASN A 37 5.26 -4.72 7.13
CA ASN A 37 4.68 -6.02 7.48
C ASN A 37 4.27 -6.11 8.95
N GLU A 38 4.95 -5.40 9.83
CA GLU A 38 4.70 -5.37 11.28
C GLU A 38 4.55 -6.77 11.88
N ALA A 39 5.61 -7.56 11.78
CA ALA A 39 5.67 -8.92 12.33
C ALA A 39 4.57 -9.86 11.81
N GLY A 40 4.18 -9.67 10.55
CA GLY A 40 3.22 -10.55 9.89
C GLY A 40 1.78 -10.07 9.91
N TYR A 41 1.49 -8.93 10.52
CA TYR A 41 0.11 -8.42 10.56
C TYR A 41 -0.39 -7.94 9.20
N TYR A 42 0.48 -7.41 8.34
CA TYR A 42 0.08 -6.77 7.09
C TYR A 42 0.75 -7.43 5.89
N PRO A 43 0.10 -8.46 5.30
CA PRO A 43 0.70 -9.17 4.15
C PRO A 43 0.63 -8.39 2.84
N TYR A 44 -0.12 -7.30 2.78
CA TYR A 44 -0.28 -6.50 1.56
C TYR A 44 0.04 -5.04 1.81
N VAL A 45 0.49 -4.37 0.75
CA VAL A 45 0.72 -2.92 0.76
C VAL A 45 0.18 -2.35 -0.55
N VAL A 46 -0.41 -1.17 -0.47
CA VAL A 46 -0.88 -0.44 -1.65
C VAL A 46 -0.22 0.93 -1.69
N ILE A 47 0.19 1.34 -2.89
CA ILE A 47 0.63 2.71 -3.17
C ILE A 47 -0.48 3.38 -3.97
N GLU A 48 -0.97 4.51 -3.46
CA GLU A 48 -2.04 5.28 -4.09
C GLU A 48 -1.58 6.70 -4.38
N ASN A 49 -1.92 7.20 -5.56
CA ASN A 49 -1.70 8.60 -5.89
C ASN A 49 -2.91 9.41 -5.45
N VAL A 50 -2.70 10.35 -4.51
CA VAL A 50 -3.77 11.23 -4.03
C VAL A 50 -3.39 12.66 -4.36
N GLU A 51 -4.19 13.31 -5.21
CA GLU A 51 -3.96 14.68 -5.62
C GLU A 51 -4.43 15.66 -4.54
N GLU A 52 -3.82 16.84 -4.54
CA GLU A 52 -4.27 17.93 -3.69
C GLU A 52 -5.67 18.37 -4.12
N GLY A 53 -6.49 18.77 -3.15
CA GLY A 53 -7.83 19.27 -3.41
C GLY A 53 -8.88 18.28 -2.97
N ILE A 54 -9.90 18.06 -3.82
CA ILE A 54 -10.98 17.14 -3.51
C ILE A 54 -10.49 15.72 -3.60
N TYR A 55 -10.74 14.94 -2.55
CA TYR A 55 -10.34 13.55 -2.50
C TYR A 55 -10.95 12.75 -3.64
N GLN A 56 -10.11 11.99 -4.33
CA GLN A 56 -10.54 11.15 -5.43
C GLN A 56 -9.96 9.74 -5.29
N TYR A 57 -10.74 8.79 -5.75
CA TYR A 57 -10.33 7.40 -5.82
C TYR A 57 -9.24 7.22 -6.89
N ASP A 58 -8.11 6.61 -6.52
CA ASP A 58 -7.06 6.28 -7.46
C ASP A 58 -7.47 5.05 -8.25
N GLN A 59 -7.57 5.18 -9.58
CA GLN A 59 -8.00 4.09 -10.45
C GLN A 59 -6.90 3.08 -10.75
N ASN A 60 -5.65 3.43 -10.47
CA ASN A 60 -4.49 2.59 -10.79
C ASN A 60 -3.54 2.44 -9.60
N PRO A 61 -4.02 2.00 -8.45
CA PRO A 61 -3.13 1.76 -7.31
C PRO A 61 -2.17 0.62 -7.61
N ILE A 62 -1.00 0.66 -6.98
CA ILE A 62 0.00 -0.39 -7.15
C ILE A 62 -0.03 -1.27 -5.91
N TRP A 63 -0.27 -2.55 -6.11
CA TRP A 63 -0.37 -3.53 -5.02
C TRP A 63 0.89 -4.34 -4.87
N PHE A 64 1.20 -4.69 -3.62
CA PHE A 64 2.34 -5.51 -3.24
C PHE A 64 1.91 -6.58 -2.26
N LYS A 65 2.58 -7.73 -2.32
CA LYS A 65 2.38 -8.83 -1.40
C LYS A 65 3.72 -9.20 -0.76
N PHE A 66 3.71 -9.49 0.54
CA PHE A 66 4.90 -9.87 1.27
C PHE A 66 5.35 -11.29 0.89
N ASN A 67 6.62 -11.43 0.55
CA ASN A 67 7.24 -12.73 0.30
C ASN A 67 7.99 -13.15 1.55
N GLU A 68 7.52 -14.20 2.21
CA GLU A 68 8.10 -14.67 3.46
C GLU A 68 9.52 -15.21 3.32
N ASP A 69 9.88 -15.70 2.12
CA ASP A 69 11.22 -16.25 1.88
C ASP A 69 12.27 -15.15 1.79
N THR A 70 11.94 -14.03 1.16
CA THR A 70 12.86 -12.89 1.01
C THR A 70 12.66 -11.83 2.08
N GLU A 71 11.52 -11.87 2.77
CA GLU A 71 11.08 -10.86 3.73
C GLU A 71 10.93 -9.47 3.10
N LEU A 72 10.62 -9.43 1.82
CA LEU A 72 10.40 -8.21 1.05
C LEU A 72 9.05 -8.26 0.35
N TYR A 73 8.54 -7.10 -0.02
CA TYR A 73 7.30 -6.98 -0.77
C TYR A 73 7.57 -7.06 -2.27
N GLU A 74 6.71 -7.77 -2.98
CA GLU A 74 6.78 -7.91 -4.42
C GLU A 74 5.47 -7.42 -5.05
N LYS A 75 5.54 -6.87 -6.25
CA LYS A 75 4.34 -6.43 -6.96
C LYS A 75 3.36 -7.59 -7.13
N SER A 76 2.10 -7.30 -6.91
CA SER A 76 1.03 -8.30 -6.99
C SER A 76 -0.23 -7.68 -7.55
N GLU A 77 -1.27 -8.50 -7.69
CA GLU A 77 -2.59 -8.03 -8.02
C GLU A 77 -3.31 -7.61 -6.75
N ARG A 78 -4.39 -6.84 -6.92
CA ARG A 78 -5.26 -6.47 -5.81
C ARG A 78 -5.78 -7.73 -5.13
N PRO A 79 -5.72 -7.80 -3.79
CA PRO A 79 -6.27 -8.95 -3.06
C PRO A 79 -7.76 -9.12 -3.32
N SER A 80 -8.24 -10.35 -3.35
CA SER A 80 -9.63 -10.65 -3.68
C SER A 80 -10.64 -10.07 -2.68
N PHE A 81 -10.24 -9.85 -1.44
CA PHE A 81 -11.14 -9.27 -0.43
C PHE A 81 -11.31 -7.76 -0.55
N ILE A 82 -10.55 -7.09 -1.44
CA ILE A 82 -10.66 -5.65 -1.68
C ILE A 82 -11.56 -5.43 -2.89
N PRO A 83 -12.68 -4.68 -2.78
CA PRO A 83 -13.55 -4.42 -3.92
C PRO A 83 -12.91 -3.46 -4.92
N ASN A 84 -13.34 -3.54 -6.18
CA ASN A 84 -12.83 -2.73 -7.28
C ASN A 84 -13.01 -1.22 -7.09
N ASN A 85 -14.05 -0.86 -6.37
CA ASN A 85 -14.45 0.54 -6.22
C ASN A 85 -14.18 1.06 -4.82
N HIS A 86 -13.20 0.49 -4.14
CA HIS A 86 -12.84 0.95 -2.81
C HIS A 86 -12.25 2.35 -2.87
N VAL A 87 -12.67 3.21 -1.96
CA VAL A 87 -12.13 4.56 -1.82
C VAL A 87 -10.74 4.46 -1.18
N GLY A 88 -9.85 5.40 -1.50
CA GLY A 88 -8.46 5.35 -1.10
C GLY A 88 -8.19 5.00 0.36
N PHE A 89 -7.12 4.27 0.57
CA PHE A 89 -6.75 3.74 1.89
C PHE A 89 -5.97 4.77 2.71
N GLY A 90 -5.20 5.62 2.05
CA GLY A 90 -4.30 6.55 2.72
C GLY A 90 -5.00 7.62 3.53
N ILE A 91 -6.22 7.98 3.18
CA ILE A 91 -6.99 9.02 3.87
C ILE A 91 -8.42 8.59 4.20
N GLY A 92 -8.76 7.38 3.85
CA GLY A 92 -10.08 6.81 4.15
C GLY A 92 -10.08 6.01 5.45
#